data_f1aa6be35cf6c805347a33537fbc5fb1
#
_entry.id   f1aa6be35cf6c805347a33537fbc5fb1
#
_cell.length_a   1.000
_cell.length_b   1.000
_cell.length_c   1.000
_cell.angle_alpha   90.00
_cell.angle_beta   90.00
_cell.angle_gamma   90.00
#
_symmetry.space_group_name_H-M   'P 1'
#
loop_
_entity.id
_entity.type
_entity.pdbx_description
1 polymer ?
#
loop_
_entity_poly.entity_id
_entity_poly.type
_entity_poly.pdbx_seq_one_letter_code
_entity_poly.pdbx_strand_id
1 'polypeptide(L)'
;MTPVRTATAPFTVTAARDYDPEVSALPGMSLGRYEIDLTGGEAARRLFAAGARHVTLPRPVDVTDPADAAWTVRALSFVGDLTSMAIAVDWQIHTGPDPDAWRHYSHLHPPTAVLGTTDPAATALAWRTGYYICKCVFRHGPGFVQVRDRRYGELRRFTIDEPEYHEAIETLTDGAPADTVPAPVLADLMAETLALRFGDHVWWAPYRVRRWSEAPLVI
;
A
#
# COMPACT_ATOMS: atom_id res chain seq x y z
N MET A 1 4.18 -0.77 27.12
CA MET A 1 4.91 0.40 26.61
C MET A 1 4.28 0.75 25.27
N THR A 2 3.80 1.98 25.09
CA THR A 2 3.31 2.44 23.79
C THR A 2 4.52 2.56 22.86
N PRO A 3 4.53 1.94 21.68
CA PRO A 3 5.66 2.06 20.76
C PRO A 3 5.86 3.54 20.39
N VAL A 4 7.10 3.99 20.49
CA VAL A 4 7.49 5.34 20.00
C VAL A 4 7.38 5.30 18.49
N ARG A 5 6.30 5.83 17.93
CA ARG A 5 6.12 5.97 16.49
C ARG A 5 7.08 7.05 16.01
N THR A 6 8.10 6.67 15.27
CA THR A 6 9.00 7.63 14.63
C THR A 6 8.18 8.50 13.69
N ALA A 7 8.12 9.80 13.96
CA ALA A 7 7.41 10.76 13.13
C ALA A 7 8.12 10.86 11.77
N THR A 8 7.60 10.18 10.77
CA THR A 8 8.07 10.31 9.39
C THR A 8 7.67 11.70 8.87
N ALA A 9 8.53 12.36 8.10
CA ALA A 9 8.25 13.70 7.57
C ALA A 9 6.92 13.75 6.80
N PRO A 10 6.07 14.77 7.02
CA PRO A 10 4.81 14.91 6.30
C PRO A 10 5.04 15.11 4.80
N PHE A 11 4.07 14.72 3.99
CA PHE A 11 4.08 14.97 2.55
C PHE A 11 2.71 15.47 2.09
N THR A 12 2.67 16.15 0.94
CA THR A 12 1.43 16.75 0.44
C THR A 12 0.93 15.98 -0.78
N VAL A 13 -0.37 15.68 -0.80
CA VAL A 13 -1.08 15.09 -1.94
C VAL A 13 -2.12 16.07 -2.48
N THR A 14 -2.60 15.83 -3.71
CA THR A 14 -3.81 16.47 -4.21
C THR A 14 -4.98 15.48 -4.20
N ALA A 15 -6.19 15.96 -3.97
CA ALA A 15 -7.38 15.13 -3.92
C ALA A 15 -8.51 15.71 -4.75
N ALA A 16 -9.34 14.84 -5.32
CA ALA A 16 -10.53 15.17 -6.09
C ALA A 16 -11.70 14.27 -5.70
N ARG A 17 -12.92 14.73 -6.03
CA ARG A 17 -14.18 14.02 -5.74
C ARG A 17 -14.51 12.93 -6.75
N ASP A 18 -13.79 12.88 -7.87
CA ASP A 18 -13.96 11.88 -8.90
C ASP A 18 -12.60 11.43 -9.44
N TYR A 19 -12.54 10.22 -10.00
CA TYR A 19 -11.35 9.67 -10.63
C TYR A 19 -11.28 10.00 -12.14
N ASP A 20 -12.41 10.43 -12.75
CA ASP A 20 -12.44 10.86 -14.14
C ASP A 20 -11.80 12.26 -14.24
N PRO A 21 -10.73 12.44 -15.06
CA PRO A 21 -10.06 13.72 -15.19
C PRO A 21 -10.97 14.84 -15.72
N GLU A 22 -11.92 14.54 -16.62
CA GLU A 22 -12.85 15.52 -17.18
C GLU A 22 -13.84 15.98 -16.11
N VAL A 23 -14.35 15.06 -15.30
CA VAL A 23 -15.23 15.37 -14.17
C VAL A 23 -14.47 16.12 -13.09
N SER A 24 -13.26 15.68 -12.77
CA SER A 24 -12.41 16.33 -11.75
C SER A 24 -12.01 17.77 -12.10
N ALA A 25 -12.00 18.13 -13.39
CA ALA A 25 -11.75 19.49 -13.87
C ALA A 25 -12.93 20.44 -13.68
N LEU A 26 -14.13 19.93 -13.39
CA LEU A 26 -15.33 20.77 -13.18
C LEU A 26 -15.23 21.57 -11.87
N PRO A 27 -15.88 22.75 -11.79
CA PRO A 27 -15.90 23.56 -10.58
C PRO A 27 -16.42 22.79 -9.37
N GLY A 28 -15.68 22.86 -8.24
CA GLY A 28 -16.04 22.20 -6.97
C GLY A 28 -15.66 20.72 -6.90
N MET A 29 -15.08 20.13 -7.93
CA MET A 29 -14.64 18.73 -7.92
C MET A 29 -13.24 18.56 -7.33
N SER A 30 -12.35 19.55 -7.47
CA SER A 30 -11.07 19.56 -6.78
C SER A 30 -11.28 19.84 -5.28
N LEU A 31 -10.66 19.01 -4.45
CA LEU A 31 -10.59 19.21 -2.99
C LEU A 31 -9.30 19.94 -2.57
N GLY A 32 -8.37 20.17 -3.52
CA GLY A 32 -7.12 20.85 -3.26
C GLY A 32 -6.04 19.94 -2.65
N ARG A 33 -5.16 20.56 -1.84
CA ARG A 33 -3.98 19.91 -1.27
C ARG A 33 -4.23 19.50 0.18
N TYR A 34 -3.74 18.32 0.52
CA TYR A 34 -3.79 17.77 1.88
C TYR A 34 -2.39 17.39 2.35
N GLU A 35 -2.03 17.81 3.54
CA GLU A 35 -0.84 17.34 4.22
C GLU A 35 -1.13 16.00 4.90
N ILE A 36 -0.26 15.01 4.65
CA ILE A 36 -0.35 13.66 5.19
C ILE A 36 0.67 13.53 6.31
N ASP A 37 0.24 13.82 7.51
CA ASP A 37 0.98 13.72 8.77
C ASP A 37 0.56 12.51 9.62
N LEU A 38 -0.52 11.86 9.24
CA LEU A 38 -1.13 10.74 9.93
C LEU A 38 -0.73 9.41 9.33
N THR A 39 -0.81 8.36 10.15
CA THR A 39 -0.50 6.97 9.81
C THR A 39 -1.70 6.06 10.11
N GLY A 40 -1.57 4.75 9.84
CA GLY A 40 -2.58 3.76 10.21
C GLY A 40 -3.92 3.91 9.50
N GLY A 41 -3.93 4.45 8.28
CA GLY A 41 -5.13 4.67 7.48
C GLY A 41 -6.04 5.79 7.97
N GLU A 42 -5.61 6.58 8.97
CA GLU A 42 -6.36 7.75 9.43
C GLU A 42 -6.44 8.81 8.35
N ALA A 43 -5.32 9.05 7.65
CA ALA A 43 -5.29 9.98 6.52
C ALA A 43 -6.27 9.58 5.41
N ALA A 44 -6.30 8.30 5.05
CA ALA A 44 -7.23 7.80 4.03
C ALA A 44 -8.70 7.95 4.46
N ARG A 45 -9.01 7.70 5.75
CA ARG A 45 -10.37 7.93 6.29
C ARG A 45 -10.78 9.41 6.23
N ARG A 46 -9.88 10.32 6.60
CA ARG A 46 -10.12 11.76 6.53
C ARG A 46 -10.37 12.24 5.10
N LEU A 47 -9.54 11.79 4.16
CA LEU A 47 -9.72 12.09 2.73
C LEU A 47 -11.08 11.57 2.23
N PHE A 48 -11.41 10.31 2.56
CA PHE A 48 -12.70 9.73 2.18
C PHE A 48 -13.89 10.52 2.76
N ALA A 49 -13.83 10.90 4.06
CA ALA A 49 -14.86 11.69 4.72
C ALA A 49 -15.01 13.10 4.12
N ALA A 50 -13.90 13.70 3.63
CA ALA A 50 -13.91 14.94 2.88
C ALA A 50 -14.51 14.82 1.47
N GLY A 51 -14.82 13.61 1.03
CA GLY A 51 -15.39 13.33 -0.28
C GLY A 51 -14.37 12.94 -1.35
N ALA A 52 -13.10 12.70 -0.99
CA ALA A 52 -12.09 12.25 -1.95
C ALA A 52 -12.44 10.88 -2.53
N ARG A 53 -12.32 10.76 -3.85
CA ARG A 53 -12.43 9.51 -4.61
C ARG A 53 -11.20 9.27 -5.48
N HIS A 54 -10.36 10.28 -5.62
CA HIS A 54 -9.10 10.25 -6.32
C HIS A 54 -8.04 11.04 -5.55
N VAL A 55 -6.81 10.51 -5.49
CA VAL A 55 -5.66 11.13 -4.84
C VAL A 55 -4.43 10.99 -5.72
N THR A 56 -3.67 12.07 -5.89
CA THR A 56 -2.40 12.06 -6.64
C THR A 56 -1.23 12.18 -5.67
N LEU A 57 -0.27 11.26 -5.76
CA LEU A 57 0.97 11.30 -5.01
C LEU A 57 1.91 12.40 -5.56
N PRO A 58 2.75 13.01 -4.72
CA PRO A 58 3.59 14.14 -5.14
C PRO A 58 4.78 13.75 -6.03
N ARG A 59 5.22 12.49 -5.97
CA ARG A 59 6.37 11.98 -6.73
C ARG A 59 6.33 10.47 -6.87
N PRO A 60 7.09 9.89 -7.81
CA PRO A 60 7.23 8.44 -7.95
C PRO A 60 7.75 7.78 -6.68
N VAL A 61 7.40 6.49 -6.51
CA VAL A 61 7.92 5.60 -5.48
C VAL A 61 9.00 4.74 -6.13
N ASP A 62 10.23 4.86 -5.68
CA ASP A 62 11.35 4.04 -6.17
C ASP A 62 11.67 2.95 -5.15
N VAL A 63 11.34 1.70 -5.49
CA VAL A 63 11.59 0.55 -4.61
C VAL A 63 13.02 0.01 -4.74
N THR A 64 13.81 0.59 -5.62
CA THR A 64 15.21 0.20 -5.88
C THR A 64 16.22 1.13 -5.22
N ASP A 65 15.80 2.31 -4.77
CA ASP A 65 16.67 3.27 -4.11
C ASP A 65 16.65 3.09 -2.58
N PRO A 66 17.73 2.54 -2.00
CA PRO A 66 17.82 2.37 -0.54
C PRO A 66 17.92 3.70 0.22
N ALA A 67 18.36 4.79 -0.42
CA ALA A 67 18.47 6.10 0.22
C ALA A 67 17.09 6.73 0.45
N ASP A 68 16.07 6.33 -0.31
CA ASP A 68 14.70 6.83 -0.19
C ASP A 68 13.74 5.86 0.53
N ALA A 69 14.29 4.89 1.25
CA ALA A 69 13.55 3.80 1.89
C ALA A 69 12.40 4.29 2.80
N ALA A 70 12.64 5.32 3.60
CA ALA A 70 11.63 5.88 4.50
C ALA A 70 10.42 6.45 3.73
N TRP A 71 10.65 7.12 2.59
CA TRP A 71 9.57 7.56 1.70
C TRP A 71 8.87 6.37 1.07
N THR A 72 9.63 5.42 0.54
CA THR A 72 9.11 4.23 -0.14
C THR A 72 8.13 3.47 0.74
N VAL A 73 8.50 3.11 1.98
CA VAL A 73 7.60 2.37 2.88
C VAL A 73 6.36 3.17 3.24
N ARG A 74 6.52 4.48 3.46
CA ARG A 74 5.41 5.36 3.80
C ARG A 74 4.43 5.54 2.63
N ALA A 75 4.94 5.75 1.43
CA ALA A 75 4.12 5.91 0.23
C ALA A 75 3.36 4.62 -0.08
N LEU A 76 4.01 3.45 -0.02
CA LEU A 76 3.37 2.15 -0.24
C LEU A 76 2.27 1.88 0.81
N SER A 77 2.53 2.17 2.09
CA SER A 77 1.51 2.04 3.15
C SER A 77 0.31 2.95 2.88
N PHE A 78 0.56 4.20 2.48
CA PHE A 78 -0.50 5.15 2.18
C PHE A 78 -1.31 4.73 0.94
N VAL A 79 -0.67 4.25 -0.14
CA VAL A 79 -1.37 3.68 -1.31
C VAL A 79 -2.20 2.47 -0.91
N GLY A 80 -1.69 1.60 -0.03
CA GLY A 80 -2.44 0.48 0.54
C GLY A 80 -3.68 0.94 1.32
N ASP A 81 -3.55 1.99 2.13
CA ASP A 81 -4.66 2.57 2.88
C ASP A 81 -5.72 3.20 1.96
N LEU A 82 -5.32 3.93 0.92
CA LEU A 82 -6.23 4.47 -0.10
C LEU A 82 -6.95 3.34 -0.85
N THR A 83 -6.19 2.29 -1.26
CA THR A 83 -6.75 1.08 -1.88
C THR A 83 -7.80 0.43 -0.97
N SER A 84 -7.53 0.35 0.35
CA SER A 84 -8.43 -0.22 1.34
C SER A 84 -9.74 0.55 1.51
N MET A 85 -9.75 1.83 1.14
CA MET A 85 -10.92 2.72 1.15
C MET A 85 -11.60 2.83 -0.22
N ALA A 86 -11.12 2.10 -1.23
CA ALA A 86 -11.56 2.20 -2.63
C ALA A 86 -11.44 3.64 -3.16
N ILE A 87 -10.36 4.33 -2.82
CA ILE A 87 -9.97 5.62 -3.40
C ILE A 87 -8.98 5.33 -4.53
N ALA A 88 -9.24 5.83 -5.72
CA ALA A 88 -8.33 5.74 -6.85
C ALA A 88 -7.05 6.55 -6.59
N VAL A 89 -5.92 6.06 -7.06
CA VAL A 89 -4.62 6.69 -6.80
C VAL A 89 -3.89 6.93 -8.11
N ASP A 90 -3.54 8.18 -8.37
CA ASP A 90 -2.58 8.53 -9.41
C ASP A 90 -1.17 8.53 -8.80
N TRP A 91 -0.38 7.54 -9.16
CA TRP A 91 0.97 7.34 -8.67
C TRP A 91 1.81 6.58 -9.68
N GLN A 92 3.12 6.65 -9.51
CA GLN A 92 4.10 5.97 -10.34
C GLN A 92 5.04 5.15 -9.47
N ILE A 93 5.51 4.02 -9.98
CA ILE A 93 6.45 3.13 -9.27
C ILE A 93 7.62 2.76 -10.17
N HIS A 94 8.84 2.81 -9.63
CA HIS A 94 10.05 2.29 -10.25
C HIS A 94 10.38 0.94 -9.60
N THR A 95 10.27 -0.17 -10.36
CA THR A 95 10.43 -1.54 -9.83
C THR A 95 11.77 -2.19 -10.18
N GLY A 96 12.59 -1.50 -10.97
CA GLY A 96 13.84 -2.06 -11.48
C GLY A 96 13.64 -3.04 -12.64
N PRO A 97 14.74 -3.70 -13.08
CA PRO A 97 14.75 -4.49 -14.31
C PRO A 97 14.09 -5.86 -14.22
N ASP A 98 13.81 -6.37 -13.01
CA ASP A 98 13.13 -7.66 -12.83
C ASP A 98 11.70 -7.58 -13.38
N PRO A 99 11.33 -8.37 -14.40
CA PRO A 99 10.02 -8.32 -15.04
C PRO A 99 8.88 -8.77 -14.10
N ASP A 100 9.18 -9.47 -13.03
CA ASP A 100 8.19 -9.99 -12.07
C ASP A 100 8.13 -9.18 -10.77
N ALA A 101 9.03 -8.23 -10.53
CA ALA A 101 9.09 -7.44 -9.30
C ALA A 101 7.76 -6.72 -8.99
N TRP A 102 7.04 -6.26 -10.01
CA TRP A 102 5.74 -5.59 -9.84
C TRP A 102 4.69 -6.47 -9.13
N ARG A 103 4.81 -7.79 -9.19
CA ARG A 103 3.86 -8.72 -8.56
C ARG A 103 3.78 -8.53 -7.04
N HIS A 104 4.88 -8.15 -6.41
CA HIS A 104 4.92 -7.85 -4.97
C HIS A 104 3.93 -6.76 -4.56
N TYR A 105 3.65 -5.82 -5.48
CA TYR A 105 2.81 -4.64 -5.28
C TYR A 105 1.44 -4.76 -5.95
N SER A 106 1.18 -5.82 -6.73
CA SER A 106 0.02 -5.99 -7.62
C SER A 106 -1.35 -6.00 -6.94
N HIS A 107 -1.40 -5.95 -5.63
CA HIS A 107 -2.60 -5.82 -4.81
C HIS A 107 -2.95 -4.36 -4.48
N LEU A 108 -2.04 -3.43 -4.71
CA LEU A 108 -2.27 -2.00 -4.59
C LEU A 108 -3.02 -1.48 -5.83
N HIS A 109 -3.72 -0.35 -5.68
CA HIS A 109 -4.34 0.33 -6.83
C HIS A 109 -3.32 0.46 -7.97
N PRO A 110 -3.67 0.11 -9.23
CA PRO A 110 -2.73 0.13 -10.33
C PRO A 110 -2.09 1.50 -10.53
N PRO A 111 -0.77 1.58 -10.70
CA PRO A 111 -0.09 2.85 -10.96
C PRO A 111 -0.41 3.36 -12.37
N THR A 112 -0.27 4.68 -12.57
CA THR A 112 -0.38 5.31 -13.89
C THR A 112 0.83 4.99 -14.76
N ALA A 113 2.01 4.76 -14.15
CA ALA A 113 3.21 4.31 -14.85
C ALA A 113 4.04 3.35 -13.98
N VAL A 114 4.60 2.31 -14.62
CA VAL A 114 5.64 1.45 -14.05
C VAL A 114 6.95 1.79 -14.74
N LEU A 115 7.99 2.10 -13.98
CA LEU A 115 9.29 2.55 -14.46
C LEU A 115 10.37 1.50 -14.16
N GLY A 116 11.46 1.53 -14.94
CA GLY A 116 12.64 0.67 -14.72
C GLY A 116 12.49 -0.77 -15.21
N THR A 117 11.32 -1.22 -15.60
CA THR A 117 11.08 -2.53 -16.21
C THR A 117 11.37 -2.51 -17.72
N THR A 118 11.59 -3.68 -18.31
CA THR A 118 11.88 -3.84 -19.74
C THR A 118 10.72 -3.46 -20.65
N ASP A 119 9.47 -3.66 -20.20
CA ASP A 119 8.25 -3.28 -20.91
C ASP A 119 7.27 -2.60 -19.94
N PRO A 120 7.39 -1.27 -19.74
CA PRO A 120 6.53 -0.52 -18.84
C PRO A 120 5.05 -0.61 -19.18
N ALA A 121 4.71 -0.57 -20.47
CA ALA A 121 3.32 -0.56 -20.93
C ALA A 121 2.65 -1.92 -20.70
N ALA A 122 3.31 -3.01 -21.05
CA ALA A 122 2.82 -4.36 -20.81
C ALA A 122 2.69 -4.65 -19.31
N THR A 123 3.67 -4.21 -18.49
CA THR A 123 3.63 -4.39 -17.04
C THR A 123 2.45 -3.63 -16.42
N ALA A 124 2.24 -2.37 -16.81
CA ALA A 124 1.11 -1.57 -16.32
C ALA A 124 -0.25 -2.16 -16.75
N LEU A 125 -0.33 -2.71 -17.97
CA LEU A 125 -1.53 -3.39 -18.46
C LEU A 125 -1.80 -4.67 -17.67
N ALA A 126 -0.77 -5.50 -17.45
CA ALA A 126 -0.88 -6.74 -16.67
C ALA A 126 -1.32 -6.45 -15.23
N TRP A 127 -0.80 -5.38 -14.61
CA TRP A 127 -1.23 -4.96 -13.28
C TRP A 127 -2.72 -4.57 -13.27
N ARG A 128 -3.16 -3.68 -14.18
CA ARG A 128 -4.57 -3.26 -14.29
C ARG A 128 -5.51 -4.43 -14.54
N THR A 129 -5.14 -5.34 -15.44
CA THR A 129 -5.96 -6.51 -15.78
C THR A 129 -6.05 -7.51 -14.63
N GLY A 130 -4.96 -7.68 -13.87
CA GLY A 130 -4.91 -8.61 -12.73
C GLY A 130 -5.28 -8.00 -11.39
N TYR A 131 -5.65 -6.71 -11.35
CA TYR A 131 -6.02 -6.03 -10.11
C TYR A 131 -7.46 -6.33 -9.69
N TYR A 132 -7.65 -6.55 -8.43
CA TYR A 132 -8.96 -6.52 -7.75
C TYR A 132 -8.75 -6.23 -6.25
N ILE A 133 -9.76 -5.62 -5.63
CA ILE A 133 -9.76 -5.34 -4.19
C ILE A 133 -9.67 -6.65 -3.40
N CYS A 134 -8.95 -6.62 -2.28
CA CYS A 134 -8.71 -7.77 -1.41
C CYS A 134 -7.76 -8.85 -1.99
N LYS A 135 -6.94 -8.52 -2.98
CA LYS A 135 -5.96 -9.45 -3.56
C LYS A 135 -4.89 -9.90 -2.56
N CYS A 136 -4.39 -9.00 -1.69
CA CYS A 136 -3.52 -9.35 -0.56
C CYS A 136 -3.95 -8.53 0.66
N VAL A 137 -4.62 -9.17 1.60
CA VAL A 137 -5.24 -8.50 2.75
C VAL A 137 -5.03 -9.27 4.04
N PHE A 138 -5.09 -8.54 5.15
CA PHE A 138 -5.11 -9.16 6.48
C PHE A 138 -6.29 -8.69 7.33
N ARG A 139 -6.61 -9.47 8.34
CA ARG A 139 -7.59 -9.15 9.38
C ARG A 139 -7.11 -9.66 10.73
N HIS A 140 -7.52 -8.96 11.79
CA HIS A 140 -7.40 -9.48 13.16
C HIS A 140 -8.62 -10.32 13.50
N GLY A 141 -8.37 -11.45 14.17
CA GLY A 141 -9.36 -12.25 14.85
C GLY A 141 -9.03 -12.34 16.35
N PRO A 142 -9.85 -13.02 17.16
CA PRO A 142 -9.52 -13.26 18.55
C PRO A 142 -8.24 -14.10 18.68
N GLY A 143 -7.12 -13.44 19.08
CA GLY A 143 -5.83 -14.09 19.26
C GLY A 143 -5.08 -14.50 17.99
N PHE A 144 -5.50 -14.03 16.81
CA PHE A 144 -4.77 -14.32 15.57
C PHE A 144 -4.83 -13.19 14.55
N VAL A 145 -3.86 -13.17 13.65
CA VAL A 145 -3.87 -12.40 12.39
C VAL A 145 -4.04 -13.39 11.25
N GLN A 146 -5.00 -13.15 10.36
CA GLN A 146 -5.19 -13.96 9.16
C GLN A 146 -4.85 -13.15 7.93
N VAL A 147 -3.93 -13.68 7.09
CA VAL A 147 -3.57 -13.10 5.79
C VAL A 147 -4.15 -13.98 4.68
N ARG A 148 -4.64 -13.33 3.62
CA ARG A 148 -5.02 -13.95 2.35
C ARG A 148 -4.25 -13.26 1.24
N ASP A 149 -3.40 -14.01 0.53
CA ASP A 149 -2.54 -13.51 -0.53
C ASP A 149 -2.80 -14.25 -1.84
N ARG A 150 -3.10 -13.49 -2.89
CA ARG A 150 -3.29 -13.98 -4.27
C ARG A 150 -2.41 -13.24 -5.28
N ARG A 151 -1.37 -12.57 -4.82
CA ARG A 151 -0.48 -11.80 -5.71
C ARG A 151 0.20 -12.67 -6.77
N TYR A 152 0.38 -13.95 -6.48
CA TYR A 152 1.13 -14.91 -7.30
C TYR A 152 0.25 -15.95 -8.00
N GLY A 153 -1.07 -15.70 -8.12
CA GLY A 153 -2.02 -16.55 -8.83
C GLY A 153 -2.78 -17.51 -7.95
N GLU A 154 -2.16 -18.09 -6.94
CA GLU A 154 -2.78 -19.02 -6.00
C GLU A 154 -3.18 -18.32 -4.69
N LEU A 155 -4.19 -18.87 -4.01
CA LEU A 155 -4.55 -18.41 -2.67
C LEU A 155 -3.60 -19.01 -1.64
N ARG A 156 -2.72 -18.16 -1.12
CA ARG A 156 -1.94 -18.45 0.08
C ARG A 156 -2.70 -17.92 1.30
N ARG A 157 -2.80 -18.73 2.34
CA ARG A 157 -3.51 -18.36 3.57
C ARG A 157 -2.59 -18.61 4.76
N PHE A 158 -2.40 -17.56 5.55
CA PHE A 158 -1.61 -17.62 6.78
C PHE A 158 -2.52 -17.33 7.96
N THR A 159 -2.38 -18.10 9.04
CA THR A 159 -2.98 -17.82 10.33
C THR A 159 -1.83 -17.74 11.32
N ILE A 160 -1.64 -16.59 11.91
CA ILE A 160 -0.53 -16.24 12.76
C ILE A 160 -1.12 -15.97 14.14
N ASP A 161 -0.74 -16.73 15.15
CA ASP A 161 -1.29 -16.67 16.51
C ASP A 161 -0.20 -16.37 17.57
N GLU A 162 1.07 -16.35 17.16
CA GLU A 162 2.18 -15.99 18.06
C GLU A 162 2.22 -14.47 18.33
N PRO A 163 2.27 -14.05 19.60
CA PRO A 163 2.25 -12.64 19.98
C PRO A 163 3.37 -11.80 19.37
N GLU A 164 4.57 -12.35 19.25
CA GLU A 164 5.74 -11.65 18.71
C GLU A 164 5.56 -11.25 17.24
N TYR A 165 4.86 -12.09 16.45
CA TYR A 165 4.49 -11.73 15.07
C TYR A 165 3.40 -10.67 15.02
N HIS A 166 2.46 -10.67 15.97
CA HIS A 166 1.44 -9.61 16.05
C HIS A 166 2.08 -8.25 16.30
N GLU A 167 3.02 -8.16 17.26
CA GLU A 167 3.75 -6.93 17.55
C GLU A 167 4.58 -6.47 16.35
N ALA A 168 5.22 -7.40 15.65
CA ALA A 168 5.98 -7.12 14.44
C ALA A 168 5.06 -6.57 13.32
N ILE A 169 3.92 -7.21 13.05
CA ILE A 169 2.95 -6.77 12.04
C ILE A 169 2.42 -5.37 12.36
N GLU A 170 2.07 -5.09 13.62
CA GLU A 170 1.62 -3.77 14.02
C GLU A 170 2.70 -2.70 13.82
N THR A 171 3.95 -3.03 14.15
CA THR A 171 5.10 -2.14 13.95
C THR A 171 5.32 -1.84 12.47
N LEU A 172 5.22 -2.85 11.60
CA LEU A 172 5.49 -2.75 10.17
C LEU A 172 4.32 -2.22 9.34
N THR A 173 3.12 -2.09 9.89
CA THR A 173 1.91 -1.69 9.13
C THR A 173 2.06 -0.33 8.45
N ASP A 174 2.77 0.60 9.05
CA ASP A 174 3.06 1.92 8.46
C ASP A 174 4.48 2.02 7.88
N GLY A 175 5.21 0.90 7.86
CA GLY A 175 6.63 0.84 7.56
C GLY A 175 7.49 1.26 8.76
N ALA A 176 8.58 0.55 8.98
CA ALA A 176 9.49 0.83 10.11
C ALA A 176 10.93 0.43 9.78
N PRO A 177 11.93 0.95 10.53
CA PRO A 177 13.30 0.44 10.47
C PRO A 177 13.37 -1.04 10.80
N ALA A 178 14.22 -1.79 10.09
CA ALA A 178 14.30 -3.25 10.21
C ALA A 178 14.76 -3.73 11.60
N ASP A 179 15.50 -2.91 12.32
CA ASP A 179 15.99 -3.18 13.68
C ASP A 179 14.93 -3.06 14.78
N THR A 180 13.74 -2.56 14.42
CA THR A 180 12.59 -2.47 15.34
C THR A 180 11.84 -3.79 15.52
N VAL A 181 12.16 -4.81 14.70
CA VAL A 181 11.52 -6.12 14.70
C VAL A 181 12.56 -7.20 14.95
N PRO A 182 12.28 -8.25 15.75
CA PRO A 182 13.20 -9.35 15.96
C PRO A 182 13.62 -10.00 14.63
N ALA A 183 14.94 -10.20 14.44
CA ALA A 183 15.48 -10.68 13.17
C ALA A 183 14.89 -12.02 12.69
N PRO A 184 14.63 -13.03 13.55
CA PRO A 184 13.97 -14.28 13.11
C PRO A 184 12.57 -14.04 12.56
N VAL A 185 11.73 -13.26 13.28
CA VAL A 185 10.37 -12.92 12.86
C VAL A 185 10.38 -12.20 11.51
N LEU A 186 11.30 -11.23 11.37
CA LEU A 186 11.47 -10.50 10.12
C LEU A 186 11.87 -11.43 8.98
N ALA A 187 12.79 -12.35 9.20
CA ALA A 187 13.25 -13.31 8.19
C ALA A 187 12.10 -14.19 7.69
N ASP A 188 11.26 -14.70 8.60
CA ASP A 188 10.10 -15.53 8.24
C ASP A 188 9.06 -14.73 7.44
N LEU A 189 8.72 -13.51 7.88
CA LEU A 189 7.78 -12.64 7.15
C LEU A 189 8.29 -12.30 5.74
N MET A 190 9.60 -12.10 5.58
CA MET A 190 10.24 -11.84 4.29
C MET A 190 10.29 -13.08 3.41
N ALA A 191 10.58 -14.25 3.96
CA ALA A 191 10.58 -15.53 3.22
C ALA A 191 9.21 -15.81 2.57
N GLU A 192 8.13 -15.42 3.25
CA GLU A 192 6.76 -15.53 2.76
C GLU A 192 6.33 -14.32 1.90
N THR A 193 7.22 -13.37 1.64
CA THR A 193 6.94 -12.12 0.92
C THR A 193 5.81 -11.28 1.53
N LEU A 194 5.51 -11.48 2.81
CA LEU A 194 4.54 -10.69 3.56
C LEU A 194 5.16 -9.37 4.04
N ALA A 195 6.47 -9.34 4.22
CA ALA A 195 7.25 -8.12 4.46
C ALA A 195 8.30 -7.93 3.36
N LEU A 196 8.52 -6.69 2.94
CA LEU A 196 9.51 -6.32 1.93
C LEU A 196 10.48 -5.29 2.51
N ARG A 197 11.77 -5.46 2.23
CA ARG A 197 12.83 -4.59 2.75
C ARG A 197 13.33 -3.61 1.68
N PHE A 198 13.46 -2.35 2.07
CA PHE A 198 14.02 -1.26 1.29
C PHE A 198 15.11 -0.59 2.13
N GLY A 199 16.38 -0.75 1.73
CA GLY A 199 17.49 -0.28 2.56
C GLY A 199 17.43 -0.75 4.01
N ASP A 200 17.29 0.19 4.93
CA ASP A 200 17.15 -0.05 6.38
C ASP A 200 15.69 -0.14 6.87
N HIS A 201 14.71 0.08 5.99
CA HIS A 201 13.29 0.02 6.32
C HIS A 201 12.60 -1.24 5.79
N VAL A 202 11.50 -1.61 6.44
CA VAL A 202 10.65 -2.75 6.08
C VAL A 202 9.20 -2.30 5.99
N TRP A 203 8.50 -2.82 5.02
CA TRP A 203 7.08 -2.60 4.78
C TRP A 203 6.30 -3.91 4.89
N TRP A 204 5.17 -3.89 5.61
CA TRP A 204 4.17 -4.95 5.65
C TRP A 204 3.27 -4.84 4.43
N ALA A 205 3.35 -5.80 3.52
CA ALA A 205 2.68 -5.72 2.23
C ALA A 205 1.14 -5.87 2.28
N PRO A 206 0.55 -6.80 3.05
CA PRO A 206 -0.91 -6.91 3.09
C PRO A 206 -1.56 -5.64 3.68
N TYR A 207 -2.69 -5.21 3.13
CA TYR A 207 -3.45 -4.12 3.74
C TYR A 207 -4.73 -4.61 4.43
N ARG A 208 -5.22 -3.85 5.40
CA ARG A 208 -6.48 -4.12 6.09
C ARG A 208 -7.63 -3.48 5.32
N VAL A 209 -8.64 -4.27 4.92
CA VAL A 209 -9.86 -3.72 4.32
C VAL A 209 -10.58 -2.84 5.34
N ARG A 210 -10.73 -1.56 5.03
CA ARG A 210 -11.36 -0.57 5.90
C ARG A 210 -12.76 -0.20 5.45
N ARG A 211 -13.09 -0.49 4.20
CA ARG A 211 -14.41 -0.28 3.61
C ARG A 211 -14.74 -1.46 2.71
N TRP A 212 -15.90 -2.06 2.95
CA TRP A 212 -16.50 -2.92 1.94
C TRP A 212 -17.08 -2.00 0.86
N SER A 213 -16.42 -1.89 -0.26
CA SER A 213 -17.10 -1.49 -1.47
C SER A 213 -18.02 -2.65 -1.81
N GLU A 214 -19.30 -2.40 -2.04
CA GLU A 214 -20.11 -3.40 -2.71
C GLU A 214 -19.35 -3.77 -3.96
N ALA A 215 -18.89 -5.03 -4.02
CA ALA A 215 -18.27 -5.52 -5.23
C ALA A 215 -19.31 -5.28 -6.33
N PRO A 216 -18.97 -4.62 -7.44
CA PRO A 216 -19.85 -4.66 -8.58
C PRO A 216 -20.12 -6.14 -8.81
N LEU A 217 -21.38 -6.54 -8.77
CA LEU A 217 -21.79 -7.84 -9.19
C LEU A 217 -21.24 -7.99 -10.61
N VAL A 218 -20.13 -8.70 -10.73
CA VAL A 218 -19.66 -9.18 -12.02
C VAL A 218 -20.67 -10.23 -12.38
N ILE A 219 -21.68 -9.78 -13.12
CA ILE A 219 -22.58 -10.66 -13.83
C ILE A 219 -21.83 -11.25 -15.00
#